data_48b6b605165c11f777f91bb8d057c426
#
_entry.id   48b6b605165c11f777f91bb8d057c426
#
_cell.length_a   1.000
_cell.length_b   1.000
_cell.length_c   1.000
_cell.angle_alpha   90.00
_cell.angle_beta   90.00
_cell.angle_gamma   90.00
#
_symmetry.space_group_name_H-M   'P 1'
#
loop_
_entity.id
_entity.type
_entity.pdbx_description
1 polymer ?
#
loop_
_entity_poly.entity_id
_entity_poly.type
_entity_poly.pdbx_seq_one_letter_code
_entity_poly.pdbx_strand_id
1 'polypeptide(L)'
;MNDRVADLQKRDLAHIWHPCSQMKDYETLRPIIVDHAKGTYLYAADGTEYLDIISSWWCNLLGHCNPKINAAIKEQIEQLEHVIFVNFTHEPAIKLCEELVDVLPKGLNKFNFADNGSSSVEIALKIAFQYQLQTGHPEKQRFMCLSEGYHGETIGALSVGSMDLFAQMYKPMMMNNIHVKAPDCYRCPFAKDREHCQCECFKFAEEEFAKHAKETAAIIVEPIVQGCAGMRIYPPLYLQKLRKLCDEYGVLLIADEIATGFGRTGKMFACNHAGITPDIMTISKALTGGYLPMAIVCTTDKIYDAFYDDYNKGKQFMHSHTYAGNPIGCATALAVLKIMKEEKILEHAAEKATYFHNALMDTFGAHKNIGEIRHIGLINAMELVTDKDKKISFDGDLRIGYEIYKKALTHGLLLRPLGNVIYFNPPLNIENKDLDKAIALAKQSMDEVLK
;
A
#
# COMPACT_ATOMS: atom_id res chain seq x y z
N MET A 1 -14.55 -8.79 33.76
CA MET A 1 -14.59 -8.01 32.49
C MET A 1 -15.21 -6.67 32.86
N ASN A 2 -14.62 -5.56 32.43
CA ASN A 2 -15.16 -4.23 32.76
C ASN A 2 -16.52 -4.09 32.07
N ASP A 3 -17.59 -3.84 32.85
CA ASP A 3 -18.98 -3.75 32.34
C ASP A 3 -19.11 -2.75 31.16
N ARG A 4 -18.32 -1.67 31.20
CA ARG A 4 -18.23 -0.68 30.10
C ARG A 4 -17.71 -1.32 28.79
N VAL A 5 -16.67 -2.14 28.83
CA VAL A 5 -16.09 -2.79 27.64
C VAL A 5 -17.09 -3.77 27.03
N ALA A 6 -17.75 -4.59 27.86
CA ALA A 6 -18.76 -5.53 27.40
C ALA A 6 -19.97 -4.83 26.76
N ASP A 7 -20.43 -3.70 27.34
CA ASP A 7 -21.50 -2.88 26.75
C ASP A 7 -21.07 -2.28 25.39
N LEU A 8 -19.87 -1.70 25.31
CA LEU A 8 -19.34 -1.15 24.04
C LEU A 8 -19.24 -2.23 22.96
N GLN A 9 -18.71 -3.42 23.27
CA GLN A 9 -18.63 -4.55 22.33
C GLN A 9 -20.02 -5.00 21.84
N LYS A 10 -21.02 -5.05 22.73
CA LYS A 10 -22.38 -5.39 22.36
C LYS A 10 -22.99 -4.36 21.41
N ARG A 11 -22.79 -3.09 21.68
CA ARG A 11 -23.30 -1.98 20.85
C ARG A 11 -22.58 -1.89 19.50
N ASP A 12 -21.26 -2.13 19.49
CA ASP A 12 -20.46 -2.23 18.27
C ASP A 12 -21.02 -3.30 17.32
N LEU A 13 -21.16 -4.53 17.81
CA LEU A 13 -21.67 -5.65 17.02
C LEU A 13 -23.13 -5.51 16.60
N ALA A 14 -23.91 -4.67 17.28
CA ALA A 14 -25.30 -4.39 16.91
C ALA A 14 -25.41 -3.42 15.71
N HIS A 15 -24.40 -2.58 15.45
CA HIS A 15 -24.51 -1.49 14.48
C HIS A 15 -23.37 -1.38 13.49
N ILE A 16 -22.21 -1.96 13.74
CA ILE A 16 -21.03 -1.81 12.89
C ILE A 16 -20.80 -3.09 12.06
N TRP A 17 -20.75 -2.91 10.75
CA TRP A 17 -20.29 -3.94 9.84
C TRP A 17 -18.78 -3.74 9.59
N HIS A 18 -17.98 -4.53 10.27
CA HIS A 18 -16.53 -4.42 10.18
C HIS A 18 -15.99 -4.78 8.79
N PRO A 19 -15.08 -3.96 8.21
CA PRO A 19 -14.55 -4.20 6.87
C PRO A 19 -13.64 -5.43 6.82
N CYS A 20 -13.59 -6.10 5.67
CA CYS A 20 -12.71 -7.24 5.39
C CYS A 20 -12.73 -8.32 6.49
N SER A 21 -13.90 -8.60 7.05
CA SER A 21 -14.08 -9.51 8.18
C SER A 21 -15.28 -10.43 7.98
N GLN A 22 -15.13 -11.68 8.40
CA GLN A 22 -16.30 -12.55 8.60
C GLN A 22 -16.94 -12.20 9.94
N MET A 23 -18.14 -11.60 9.91
CA MET A 23 -18.80 -11.10 11.13
C MET A 23 -19.04 -12.20 12.17
N LYS A 24 -19.20 -13.45 11.75
CA LYS A 24 -19.36 -14.58 12.68
C LYS A 24 -18.10 -14.86 13.53
N ASP A 25 -16.91 -14.50 13.04
CA ASP A 25 -15.66 -14.64 13.82
C ASP A 25 -15.72 -13.83 15.12
N TYR A 26 -16.47 -12.74 15.17
CA TYR A 26 -16.64 -11.91 16.37
C TYR A 26 -17.46 -12.55 17.49
N GLU A 27 -18.10 -13.69 17.24
CA GLU A 27 -18.70 -14.50 18.32
C GLU A 27 -17.64 -15.07 19.26
N THR A 28 -16.44 -15.37 18.73
CA THR A 28 -15.30 -15.94 19.48
C THR A 28 -14.20 -14.94 19.75
N LEU A 29 -13.90 -14.04 18.82
CA LEU A 29 -12.91 -12.98 18.96
C LEU A 29 -13.61 -11.62 18.97
N ARG A 30 -13.99 -11.15 20.15
CA ARG A 30 -14.70 -9.87 20.33
C ARG A 30 -13.87 -8.69 19.88
N PRO A 31 -14.50 -7.59 19.35
CA PRO A 31 -13.76 -6.37 19.00
C PRO A 31 -12.98 -5.81 20.18
N ILE A 32 -11.75 -5.41 19.94
CA ILE A 32 -10.93 -4.71 20.93
C ILE A 32 -11.31 -3.24 20.92
N ILE A 33 -11.77 -2.73 22.05
CA ILE A 33 -12.14 -1.32 22.21
C ILE A 33 -10.90 -0.52 22.51
N VAL A 34 -10.35 0.17 21.51
CA VAL A 34 -9.20 1.04 21.67
C VAL A 34 -9.63 2.36 22.31
N ASP A 35 -8.97 2.76 23.40
CA ASP A 35 -9.21 4.01 24.12
C ASP A 35 -8.31 5.13 23.61
N HIS A 36 -7.02 4.89 23.53
CA HIS A 36 -6.04 5.85 23.01
C HIS A 36 -4.84 5.14 22.37
N ALA A 37 -3.92 5.92 21.82
CA ALA A 37 -2.71 5.39 21.21
C ALA A 37 -1.54 6.38 21.40
N LYS A 38 -0.28 5.84 21.42
CA LYS A 38 0.92 6.67 21.50
C LYS A 38 2.11 5.91 20.92
N GLY A 39 2.85 6.56 20.02
CA GLY A 39 4.03 5.94 19.38
C GLY A 39 3.62 4.66 18.63
N THR A 40 4.22 3.54 18.97
CA THR A 40 3.93 2.23 18.37
C THR A 40 2.85 1.43 19.10
N TYR A 41 2.20 2.00 20.10
CA TYR A 41 1.26 1.28 20.97
C TYR A 41 -0.18 1.78 20.85
N LEU A 42 -1.11 0.82 20.86
CA LEU A 42 -2.54 1.02 21.07
C LEU A 42 -2.88 0.58 22.50
N TYR A 43 -3.74 1.32 23.17
CA TYR A 43 -4.19 1.05 24.52
C TYR A 43 -5.68 0.77 24.51
N ALA A 44 -6.07 -0.44 24.89
CA ALA A 44 -7.46 -0.84 24.96
C ALA A 44 -8.13 -0.33 26.24
N ALA A 45 -9.45 -0.19 26.19
CA ALA A 45 -10.26 0.30 27.33
C ALA A 45 -10.28 -0.63 28.54
N ASP A 46 -9.79 -1.85 28.41
CA ASP A 46 -9.59 -2.80 29.52
C ASP A 46 -8.19 -2.69 30.15
N GLY A 47 -7.34 -1.80 29.62
CA GLY A 47 -5.96 -1.58 30.07
C GLY A 47 -4.91 -2.42 29.35
N THR A 48 -5.29 -3.25 28.40
CA THR A 48 -4.35 -4.04 27.59
C THR A 48 -3.59 -3.15 26.60
N GLU A 49 -2.28 -3.35 26.51
CA GLU A 49 -1.43 -2.67 25.53
C GLU A 49 -1.18 -3.58 24.32
N TYR A 50 -1.26 -3.03 23.12
CA TYR A 50 -0.94 -3.72 21.87
C TYR A 50 0.16 -2.99 21.13
N LEU A 51 1.26 -3.69 20.84
CA LEU A 51 2.31 -3.20 19.95
C LEU A 51 1.81 -3.30 18.50
N ASP A 52 1.63 -2.17 17.84
CA ASP A 52 1.17 -2.07 16.44
C ASP A 52 2.35 -2.20 15.48
N ILE A 53 2.68 -3.43 15.09
CA ILE A 53 3.81 -3.74 14.22
C ILE A 53 3.43 -3.74 12.73
N ILE A 54 2.20 -3.38 12.41
CA ILE A 54 1.70 -3.32 11.03
C ILE A 54 1.24 -1.92 10.62
N SER A 55 1.55 -0.90 11.46
CA SER A 55 1.14 0.50 11.23
C SER A 55 -0.36 0.64 10.96
N SER A 56 -1.18 0.00 11.80
CA SER A 56 -2.64 -0.13 11.70
C SER A 56 -3.06 -0.79 10.38
N TRP A 57 -3.13 -0.07 9.30
CA TRP A 57 -3.35 -0.63 7.94
C TRP A 57 -2.31 -0.07 6.96
N TRP A 58 -1.02 -0.22 7.31
CA TRP A 58 0.15 0.24 6.53
C TRP A 58 0.23 1.77 6.38
N CYS A 59 -0.53 2.52 7.16
CA CYS A 59 -0.65 3.97 6.99
C CYS A 59 0.07 4.78 8.08
N ASN A 60 0.19 4.26 9.31
CA ASN A 60 0.84 4.95 10.40
C ASN A 60 2.38 4.98 10.20
N LEU A 61 2.88 6.07 9.60
CA LEU A 61 4.28 6.17 9.20
C LEU A 61 5.20 6.53 10.36
N LEU A 62 4.75 7.41 11.27
CA LEU A 62 5.57 8.10 12.27
C LEU A 62 5.08 7.87 13.71
N GLY A 63 4.33 6.80 13.93
CA GLY A 63 3.73 6.48 15.21
C GLY A 63 2.42 7.22 15.49
N HIS A 64 1.63 6.66 16.37
CA HIS A 64 0.35 7.22 16.79
C HIS A 64 0.51 8.51 17.58
N CYS A 65 -0.42 9.43 17.38
CA CYS A 65 -0.52 10.68 18.15
C CYS A 65 0.79 11.49 18.17
N ASN A 66 1.47 11.57 17.01
CA ASN A 66 2.69 12.36 16.87
C ASN A 66 2.41 13.84 17.19
N PRO A 67 3.09 14.44 18.16
CA PRO A 67 2.76 15.78 18.65
C PRO A 67 2.93 16.87 17.58
N LYS A 68 3.87 16.71 16.64
CA LYS A 68 4.10 17.70 15.55
C LYS A 68 2.97 17.65 14.53
N ILE A 69 2.48 16.46 14.18
CA ILE A 69 1.33 16.30 13.27
C ILE A 69 0.06 16.81 13.96
N ASN A 70 -0.16 16.45 15.23
CA ASN A 70 -1.30 16.95 16.01
C ASN A 70 -1.33 18.48 16.07
N ALA A 71 -0.17 19.13 16.22
CA ALA A 71 -0.08 20.60 16.25
C ALA A 71 -0.46 21.21 14.90
N ALA A 72 0.05 20.67 13.78
CA ALA A 72 -0.28 21.16 12.44
C ALA A 72 -1.79 21.02 12.11
N ILE A 73 -2.43 19.93 12.52
CA ILE A 73 -3.87 19.75 12.35
C ILE A 73 -4.66 20.77 13.17
N LYS A 74 -4.28 21.01 14.43
CA LYS A 74 -4.95 21.98 15.31
C LYS A 74 -4.83 23.41 14.76
N GLU A 75 -3.66 23.79 14.27
CA GLU A 75 -3.43 25.08 13.66
C GLU A 75 -4.29 25.27 12.42
N GLN A 76 -4.31 24.28 11.52
CA GLN A 76 -5.03 24.38 10.26
C GLN A 76 -6.56 24.42 10.45
N ILE A 77 -7.11 23.65 11.39
CA ILE A 77 -8.57 23.61 11.61
C ILE A 77 -9.12 24.95 12.17
N GLU A 78 -8.28 25.74 12.84
CA GLU A 78 -8.63 27.08 13.32
C GLU A 78 -8.62 28.12 12.19
N GLN A 79 -7.97 27.83 11.04
CA GLN A 79 -7.87 28.74 9.90
C GLN A 79 -8.88 28.42 8.80
N LEU A 80 -8.91 27.17 8.34
CA LEU A 80 -9.78 26.74 7.23
C LEU A 80 -9.89 25.22 7.24
N GLU A 81 -11.08 24.69 7.48
CA GLU A 81 -11.38 23.27 7.50
C GLU A 81 -11.65 22.70 6.11
N HIS A 82 -12.32 23.46 5.24
CA HIS A 82 -12.64 23.09 3.87
C HIS A 82 -13.03 24.30 3.03
N VAL A 83 -12.76 24.23 1.73
CA VAL A 83 -13.26 25.13 0.70
C VAL A 83 -13.40 24.37 -0.62
N ILE A 84 -14.34 24.79 -1.47
CA ILE A 84 -14.46 24.26 -2.83
C ILE A 84 -13.14 24.46 -3.58
N PHE A 85 -12.62 23.37 -4.21
CA PHE A 85 -11.33 23.40 -4.92
C PHE A 85 -11.48 23.63 -6.45
N VAL A 86 -12.50 24.39 -6.84
CA VAL A 86 -12.76 24.85 -8.21
C VAL A 86 -12.76 26.37 -8.20
N ASN A 87 -11.81 27.01 -8.89
CA ASN A 87 -11.50 28.43 -8.87
C ASN A 87 -11.04 29.00 -7.52
N PHE A 88 -11.09 28.21 -6.46
CA PHE A 88 -10.52 28.53 -5.16
C PHE A 88 -9.35 27.57 -4.90
N THR A 89 -8.38 28.05 -4.16
CA THR A 89 -7.22 27.26 -3.69
C THR A 89 -6.80 27.79 -2.32
N HIS A 90 -5.81 27.14 -1.72
CA HIS A 90 -5.29 27.53 -0.41
C HIS A 90 -3.80 27.20 -0.30
N GLU A 91 -3.10 27.94 0.53
CA GLU A 91 -1.65 27.83 0.70
C GLU A 91 -1.15 26.41 1.04
N PRO A 92 -1.79 25.64 1.95
CA PRO A 92 -1.36 24.27 2.23
C PRO A 92 -1.33 23.34 1.00
N ALA A 93 -2.28 23.45 0.06
CA ALA A 93 -2.27 22.63 -1.14
C ALA A 93 -1.12 23.02 -2.09
N ILE A 94 -0.89 24.33 -2.25
CA ILE A 94 0.19 24.88 -3.09
C ILE A 94 1.54 24.40 -2.56
N LYS A 95 1.81 24.63 -1.27
CA LYS A 95 3.06 24.19 -0.61
C LYS A 95 3.26 22.67 -0.67
N LEU A 96 2.18 21.90 -0.49
CA LEU A 96 2.27 20.43 -0.59
C LEU A 96 2.69 20.00 -2.00
N CYS A 97 2.13 20.61 -3.04
CA CYS A 97 2.53 20.30 -4.42
C CYS A 97 4.00 20.67 -4.68
N GLU A 98 4.48 21.80 -4.17
CA GLU A 98 5.87 22.24 -4.27
C GLU A 98 6.82 21.22 -3.59
N GLU A 99 6.55 20.85 -2.34
CA GLU A 99 7.35 19.85 -1.60
C GLU A 99 7.31 18.46 -2.27
N LEU A 100 6.18 18.08 -2.87
CA LEU A 100 6.07 16.82 -3.59
C LEU A 100 6.92 16.79 -4.87
N VAL A 101 7.01 17.90 -5.62
CA VAL A 101 7.89 18.00 -6.81
C VAL A 101 9.34 17.69 -6.45
N ASP A 102 9.79 18.12 -5.26
CA ASP A 102 11.18 17.92 -4.82
C ASP A 102 11.50 16.46 -4.46
N VAL A 103 10.51 15.68 -4.04
CA VAL A 103 10.72 14.30 -3.56
C VAL A 103 10.26 13.21 -4.54
N LEU A 104 9.37 13.54 -5.48
CA LEU A 104 8.88 12.60 -6.49
C LEU A 104 9.93 12.28 -7.56
N PRO A 105 9.81 11.16 -8.28
CA PRO A 105 10.56 10.93 -9.51
C PRO A 105 10.41 12.11 -10.47
N LYS A 106 11.52 12.54 -11.07
CA LYS A 106 11.58 13.75 -11.91
C LYS A 106 10.54 13.73 -13.03
N GLY A 107 9.85 14.84 -13.21
CA GLY A 107 8.84 15.03 -14.26
C GLY A 107 7.40 14.82 -13.79
N LEU A 108 7.17 14.27 -12.60
CA LEU A 108 5.85 14.23 -11.98
C LEU A 108 5.60 15.57 -11.24
N ASN A 109 4.92 16.48 -11.88
CA ASN A 109 4.76 17.87 -11.43
C ASN A 109 3.30 18.40 -11.56
N LYS A 110 2.35 17.55 -11.93
CA LYS A 110 0.93 17.85 -11.98
C LYS A 110 0.16 16.95 -11.03
N PHE A 111 -0.76 17.52 -10.27
CA PHE A 111 -1.40 16.84 -9.15
C PHE A 111 -2.92 16.93 -9.25
N ASN A 112 -3.58 15.78 -9.07
CA ASN A 112 -5.04 15.71 -8.91
C ASN A 112 -5.33 15.06 -7.56
N PHE A 113 -6.10 15.73 -6.71
CA PHE A 113 -6.40 15.28 -5.35
C PHE A 113 -7.60 14.34 -5.31
N ALA A 114 -7.53 13.35 -4.43
CA ALA A 114 -8.58 12.38 -4.14
C ALA A 114 -8.70 12.14 -2.63
N ASP A 115 -9.79 11.47 -2.21
CA ASP A 115 -10.07 11.24 -0.79
C ASP A 115 -9.37 10.00 -0.24
N ASN A 116 -9.10 9.00 -1.08
CA ASN A 116 -8.50 7.73 -0.68
C ASN A 116 -7.79 7.05 -1.86
N GLY A 117 -7.03 5.97 -1.55
CA GLY A 117 -6.24 5.26 -2.55
C GLY A 117 -7.04 4.70 -3.72
N SER A 118 -8.16 4.00 -3.46
CA SER A 118 -9.01 3.45 -4.54
C SER A 118 -9.51 4.54 -5.47
N SER A 119 -9.94 5.68 -4.93
CA SER A 119 -10.38 6.84 -5.73
C SER A 119 -9.25 7.42 -6.58
N SER A 120 -8.01 7.44 -6.06
CA SER A 120 -6.87 7.90 -6.86
C SER A 120 -6.55 6.94 -8.01
N VAL A 121 -6.75 5.64 -7.81
CA VAL A 121 -6.64 4.65 -8.91
C VAL A 121 -7.71 4.88 -9.97
N GLU A 122 -8.97 5.10 -9.58
CA GLU A 122 -10.06 5.46 -10.53
C GLU A 122 -9.69 6.70 -11.37
N ILE A 123 -9.14 7.72 -10.72
CA ILE A 123 -8.67 8.94 -11.40
C ILE A 123 -7.53 8.62 -12.37
N ALA A 124 -6.54 7.84 -11.94
CA ALA A 124 -5.39 7.45 -12.77
C ALA A 124 -5.82 6.68 -14.03
N LEU A 125 -6.76 5.73 -13.88
CA LEU A 125 -7.33 4.99 -15.00
C LEU A 125 -8.07 5.91 -15.96
N LYS A 126 -8.92 6.82 -15.45
CA LYS A 126 -9.65 7.78 -16.28
C LYS A 126 -8.72 8.75 -17.03
N ILE A 127 -7.68 9.25 -16.35
CA ILE A 127 -6.66 10.10 -16.99
C ILE A 127 -5.97 9.34 -18.12
N ALA A 128 -5.51 8.12 -17.86
CA ALA A 128 -4.83 7.30 -18.86
C ALA A 128 -5.72 7.00 -20.07
N PHE A 129 -6.97 6.64 -19.84
CA PHE A 129 -7.95 6.37 -20.90
C PHE A 129 -8.23 7.63 -21.75
N GLN A 130 -8.57 8.75 -21.10
CA GLN A 130 -8.90 10.00 -21.78
C GLN A 130 -7.68 10.57 -22.51
N TYR A 131 -6.46 10.45 -21.96
CA TYR A 131 -5.22 10.82 -22.62
C TYR A 131 -5.06 10.08 -23.97
N GLN A 132 -5.24 8.77 -23.99
CA GLN A 132 -5.12 7.99 -25.23
C GLN A 132 -6.13 8.46 -26.29
N LEU A 133 -7.39 8.68 -25.89
CA LEU A 133 -8.41 9.21 -26.82
C LEU A 133 -8.02 10.57 -27.37
N GLN A 134 -7.56 11.49 -26.54
CA GLN A 134 -7.23 12.87 -26.91
C GLN A 134 -5.94 12.99 -27.72
N THR A 135 -5.08 11.98 -27.65
CA THR A 135 -3.84 11.91 -28.44
C THR A 135 -3.93 11.05 -29.68
N GLY A 136 -5.16 10.65 -30.08
CA GLY A 136 -5.42 9.99 -31.35
C GLY A 136 -5.32 8.48 -31.32
N HIS A 137 -5.46 7.85 -30.15
CA HIS A 137 -5.42 6.40 -29.96
C HIS A 137 -6.75 5.85 -29.40
N PRO A 138 -7.89 6.01 -30.12
CA PRO A 138 -9.20 5.59 -29.62
C PRO A 138 -9.35 4.06 -29.49
N GLU A 139 -8.45 3.28 -30.05
CA GLU A 139 -8.40 1.83 -29.91
C GLU A 139 -7.86 1.38 -28.55
N LYS A 140 -7.11 2.23 -27.82
CA LYS A 140 -6.52 1.91 -26.53
C LYS A 140 -7.51 2.09 -25.38
N GLN A 141 -8.37 1.09 -25.16
CA GLN A 141 -9.49 1.15 -24.22
C GLN A 141 -9.40 0.19 -23.03
N ARG A 142 -8.41 -0.70 -23.03
CA ARG A 142 -8.23 -1.70 -21.97
C ARG A 142 -7.04 -1.35 -21.09
N PHE A 143 -6.97 -1.99 -19.94
CA PHE A 143 -5.83 -1.89 -19.04
C PHE A 143 -5.13 -3.24 -18.91
N MET A 144 -3.84 -3.19 -18.62
CA MET A 144 -3.07 -4.33 -18.13
C MET A 144 -2.82 -4.19 -16.64
N CYS A 145 -2.75 -5.30 -15.92
CA CYS A 145 -2.36 -5.36 -14.52
C CYS A 145 -1.59 -6.66 -14.25
N LEU A 146 -0.77 -6.66 -13.21
CA LEU A 146 -0.11 -7.88 -12.77
C LEU A 146 -1.11 -8.79 -12.03
N SER A 147 -1.02 -10.11 -12.24
CA SER A 147 -1.76 -11.06 -11.42
C SER A 147 -1.41 -10.88 -9.93
N GLU A 148 -2.36 -11.18 -9.04
CA GLU A 148 -2.21 -10.94 -7.59
C GLU A 148 -2.03 -9.45 -7.21
N GLY A 149 -2.23 -8.51 -8.14
CA GLY A 149 -2.21 -7.06 -7.86
C GLY A 149 -3.43 -6.63 -7.05
N TYR A 150 -3.23 -5.66 -6.16
CA TYR A 150 -4.28 -5.02 -5.39
C TYR A 150 -4.17 -3.50 -5.47
N HIS A 151 -5.23 -2.85 -5.95
CA HIS A 151 -5.25 -1.41 -6.18
C HIS A 151 -6.44 -0.71 -5.52
N GLY A 152 -7.21 -1.43 -4.71
CA GLY A 152 -8.40 -0.94 -4.01
C GLY A 152 -9.66 -1.71 -4.37
N GLU A 153 -10.79 -1.29 -3.79
CA GLU A 153 -12.05 -2.05 -3.81
C GLU A 153 -13.21 -1.28 -4.48
N THR A 154 -12.99 -0.10 -5.06
CA THR A 154 -13.95 0.48 -6.02
C THR A 154 -13.93 -0.36 -7.30
N ILE A 155 -15.02 -0.36 -8.07
CA ILE A 155 -15.16 -1.28 -9.21
C ILE A 155 -14.03 -1.14 -10.25
N GLY A 156 -13.61 0.08 -10.57
CA GLY A 156 -12.47 0.28 -11.48
C GLY A 156 -11.14 -0.18 -10.90
N ALA A 157 -10.85 0.18 -9.65
CA ALA A 157 -9.64 -0.28 -8.95
C ALA A 157 -9.64 -1.80 -8.79
N LEU A 158 -10.78 -2.40 -8.42
CA LEU A 158 -10.94 -3.84 -8.32
C LEU A 158 -10.74 -4.54 -9.68
N SER A 159 -11.19 -3.91 -10.76
CA SER A 159 -11.08 -4.44 -12.12
C SER A 159 -9.64 -4.54 -12.63
N VAL A 160 -8.73 -3.71 -12.11
CA VAL A 160 -7.29 -3.77 -12.41
C VAL A 160 -6.50 -4.51 -11.32
N GLY A 161 -7.18 -5.00 -10.27
CA GLY A 161 -6.68 -6.01 -9.36
C GLY A 161 -6.97 -7.41 -9.89
N SER A 162 -6.41 -8.44 -9.24
CA SER A 162 -6.68 -9.83 -9.66
C SER A 162 -6.67 -10.82 -8.49
N MET A 163 -6.83 -10.32 -7.28
CA MET A 163 -6.95 -11.18 -6.10
C MET A 163 -8.38 -11.72 -5.99
N ASP A 164 -8.57 -13.02 -6.23
CA ASP A 164 -9.89 -13.66 -6.18
C ASP A 164 -10.62 -13.43 -4.84
N LEU A 165 -9.88 -13.32 -3.74
CA LEU A 165 -10.45 -13.03 -2.43
C LEU A 165 -11.36 -11.80 -2.43
N PHE A 166 -11.00 -10.75 -3.16
CA PHE A 166 -11.76 -9.50 -3.24
C PHE A 166 -12.64 -9.43 -4.49
N ALA A 167 -12.23 -10.06 -5.59
CA ALA A 167 -12.78 -9.85 -6.92
C ALA A 167 -13.86 -10.87 -7.33
N GLN A 168 -13.79 -12.13 -6.82
CA GLN A 168 -14.56 -13.26 -7.35
C GLN A 168 -16.08 -12.99 -7.42
N MET A 169 -16.65 -12.41 -6.38
CA MET A 169 -18.10 -12.15 -6.33
C MET A 169 -18.53 -11.00 -7.25
N TYR A 170 -17.61 -10.10 -7.60
CA TYR A 170 -17.87 -8.88 -8.36
C TYR A 170 -17.45 -8.99 -9.82
N LYS A 171 -16.92 -10.12 -10.28
CA LYS A 171 -16.48 -10.35 -11.67
C LYS A 171 -17.50 -9.87 -12.73
N PRO A 172 -18.84 -10.05 -12.55
CA PRO A 172 -19.81 -9.55 -13.51
C PRO A 172 -19.91 -8.02 -13.64
N MET A 173 -19.42 -7.27 -12.63
CA MET A 173 -19.41 -5.80 -12.60
C MET A 173 -18.08 -5.21 -13.06
N MET A 174 -17.05 -6.02 -13.24
CA MET A 174 -15.68 -5.58 -13.50
C MET A 174 -15.43 -5.36 -14.99
N MET A 175 -14.49 -4.45 -15.29
CA MET A 175 -13.98 -4.26 -16.65
C MET A 175 -13.18 -5.50 -17.10
N ASN A 176 -13.27 -5.83 -18.40
CA ASN A 176 -12.48 -6.91 -18.99
C ASN A 176 -11.05 -6.43 -19.29
N ASN A 177 -10.17 -6.57 -18.33
CA ASN A 177 -8.77 -6.18 -18.39
C ASN A 177 -7.84 -7.36 -18.69
N ILE A 178 -6.57 -7.07 -18.97
CA ILE A 178 -5.54 -8.05 -19.36
C ILE A 178 -4.66 -8.32 -18.15
N HIS A 179 -4.60 -9.57 -17.72
CA HIS A 179 -3.80 -9.98 -16.57
C HIS A 179 -2.46 -10.56 -17.03
N VAL A 180 -1.38 -9.86 -16.68
CA VAL A 180 -0.01 -10.32 -16.91
C VAL A 180 0.43 -11.14 -15.70
N LYS A 181 0.98 -12.32 -15.93
CA LYS A 181 1.49 -13.16 -14.84
C LYS A 181 2.59 -12.43 -14.05
N ALA A 182 2.34 -12.18 -12.76
CA ALA A 182 3.26 -11.49 -11.88
C ALA A 182 4.52 -12.30 -11.60
N PRO A 183 5.64 -11.65 -11.28
CA PRO A 183 6.82 -12.33 -10.74
C PRO A 183 6.51 -12.92 -9.35
N ASP A 184 6.81 -14.20 -9.17
CA ASP A 184 6.84 -14.86 -7.87
C ASP A 184 8.25 -15.40 -7.63
N CYS A 185 9.02 -14.69 -6.81
CA CYS A 185 10.43 -15.05 -6.60
C CYS A 185 10.58 -16.26 -5.67
N TYR A 186 9.69 -16.45 -4.72
CA TYR A 186 9.73 -17.61 -3.83
C TYR A 186 9.35 -18.89 -4.57
N ARG A 187 8.28 -18.87 -5.38
CA ARG A 187 7.86 -20.01 -6.22
C ARG A 187 8.19 -19.74 -7.69
N CYS A 188 9.45 -19.33 -7.93
CA CYS A 188 9.90 -18.95 -9.26
C CYS A 188 9.75 -20.12 -10.26
N PRO A 189 8.99 -19.94 -11.37
CA PRO A 189 8.79 -21.00 -12.37
C PRO A 189 10.06 -21.34 -13.15
N PHE A 190 11.11 -20.52 -13.02
CA PHE A 190 12.42 -20.73 -13.65
C PHE A 190 13.49 -21.21 -12.64
N ALA A 191 13.09 -21.54 -11.40
CA ALA A 191 13.99 -21.97 -10.33
C ALA A 191 15.19 -21.03 -10.10
N LYS A 192 14.96 -19.71 -10.23
CA LYS A 192 15.97 -18.68 -9.97
C LYS A 192 15.71 -18.01 -8.62
N ASP A 193 16.79 -17.62 -7.95
CA ASP A 193 16.69 -16.73 -6.80
C ASP A 193 16.57 -15.27 -7.23
N ARG A 194 15.97 -14.45 -6.35
CA ARG A 194 15.67 -13.04 -6.64
C ARG A 194 16.92 -12.20 -6.90
N GLU A 195 18.03 -12.50 -6.24
CA GLU A 195 19.24 -11.65 -6.27
C GLU A 195 20.06 -11.83 -7.55
N HIS A 196 20.00 -13.04 -8.13
CA HIS A 196 20.86 -13.40 -9.28
C HIS A 196 20.08 -13.63 -10.59
N CYS A 197 18.72 -13.53 -10.56
CA CYS A 197 17.94 -13.72 -11.78
C CYS A 197 18.02 -12.51 -12.73
N GLN A 198 17.80 -12.78 -14.02
CA GLN A 198 17.69 -11.75 -15.06
C GLN A 198 16.23 -11.40 -15.38
N CYS A 199 15.32 -11.72 -14.44
CA CYS A 199 13.87 -11.60 -14.61
C CYS A 199 13.38 -12.40 -15.83
N GLU A 200 13.72 -13.68 -15.94
CA GLU A 200 13.28 -14.58 -17.01
C GLU A 200 11.75 -14.66 -17.11
N CYS A 201 11.08 -14.43 -15.98
CA CYS A 201 9.61 -14.34 -15.94
C CYS A 201 9.05 -13.11 -16.66
N PHE A 202 9.88 -12.13 -17.03
CA PHE A 202 9.45 -10.95 -17.78
C PHE A 202 8.87 -11.30 -19.16
N LYS A 203 9.25 -12.46 -19.71
CA LYS A 203 8.66 -12.96 -20.96
C LYS A 203 7.13 -12.99 -20.95
N PHE A 204 6.50 -13.19 -19.80
CA PHE A 204 5.03 -13.17 -19.69
C PHE A 204 4.47 -11.78 -19.97
N ALA A 205 5.18 -10.71 -19.59
CA ALA A 205 4.80 -9.35 -19.94
C ALA A 205 5.02 -9.08 -21.44
N GLU A 206 6.16 -9.51 -21.98
CA GLU A 206 6.47 -9.36 -23.41
C GLU A 206 5.41 -10.05 -24.30
N GLU A 207 4.98 -11.27 -23.92
CA GLU A 207 3.95 -12.02 -24.62
C GLU A 207 2.58 -11.31 -24.62
N GLU A 208 2.15 -10.74 -23.47
CA GLU A 208 0.87 -10.04 -23.38
C GLU A 208 0.93 -8.66 -24.07
N PHE A 209 2.06 -7.95 -23.99
CA PHE A 209 2.24 -6.71 -24.77
C PHE A 209 2.20 -6.97 -26.27
N ALA A 210 2.89 -7.99 -26.76
CA ALA A 210 2.87 -8.34 -28.18
C ALA A 210 1.45 -8.61 -28.72
N LYS A 211 0.56 -9.19 -27.89
CA LYS A 211 -0.82 -9.49 -28.26
C LYS A 211 -1.76 -8.28 -28.14
N HIS A 212 -1.60 -7.48 -27.08
CA HIS A 212 -2.64 -6.59 -26.59
C HIS A 212 -2.24 -5.11 -26.47
N ALA A 213 -0.98 -4.72 -26.70
CA ALA A 213 -0.53 -3.34 -26.52
C ALA A 213 -1.30 -2.33 -27.38
N LYS A 214 -1.79 -2.75 -28.56
CA LYS A 214 -2.57 -1.89 -29.47
C LYS A 214 -3.91 -1.45 -28.87
N GLU A 215 -4.50 -2.25 -28.00
CA GLU A 215 -5.77 -1.96 -27.32
C GLU A 215 -5.60 -1.50 -25.86
N THR A 216 -4.35 -1.40 -25.38
CA THR A 216 -4.05 -1.10 -23.99
C THR A 216 -3.71 0.37 -23.78
N ALA A 217 -4.48 1.04 -22.92
CA ALA A 217 -4.25 2.43 -22.51
C ALA A 217 -3.07 2.55 -21.54
N ALA A 218 -3.06 1.72 -20.53
CA ALA A 218 -2.03 1.70 -19.49
C ALA A 218 -1.88 0.32 -18.86
N ILE A 219 -0.70 0.10 -18.25
CA ILE A 219 -0.49 -0.96 -17.26
C ILE A 219 -0.34 -0.33 -15.89
N ILE A 220 -1.01 -0.93 -14.88
CA ILE A 220 -0.87 -0.54 -13.48
C ILE A 220 -0.11 -1.60 -12.69
N VAL A 221 0.80 -1.18 -11.82
CA VAL A 221 1.60 -2.07 -10.98
C VAL A 221 1.82 -1.48 -9.58
N GLU A 222 1.90 -2.34 -8.58
CA GLU A 222 2.51 -2.02 -7.30
C GLU A 222 4.04 -2.13 -7.49
N PRO A 223 4.82 -1.04 -7.43
CA PRO A 223 6.24 -1.10 -7.76
C PRO A 223 7.02 -1.86 -6.66
N ILE A 224 7.81 -2.84 -7.09
CA ILE A 224 8.74 -3.65 -6.27
C ILE A 224 8.04 -4.59 -5.28
N VAL A 225 6.92 -4.22 -4.66
CA VAL A 225 6.23 -5.02 -3.65
C VAL A 225 4.75 -5.13 -3.96
N GLN A 226 4.26 -6.33 -4.23
CA GLN A 226 2.83 -6.62 -4.22
C GLN A 226 2.41 -6.90 -2.77
N GLY A 227 1.77 -5.90 -2.15
CA GLY A 227 1.46 -5.91 -0.72
C GLY A 227 0.49 -7.01 -0.34
N CYS A 228 -0.73 -6.96 -0.84
CA CYS A 228 -1.81 -7.90 -0.49
C CYS A 228 -1.53 -9.34 -0.93
N ALA A 229 -0.69 -9.55 -1.94
CA ALA A 229 -0.22 -10.85 -2.37
C ALA A 229 0.74 -11.54 -1.38
N GLY A 230 0.86 -11.02 -0.16
CA GLY A 230 1.74 -11.52 0.87
C GLY A 230 3.11 -10.84 0.88
N MET A 231 3.17 -9.55 0.60
CA MET A 231 4.42 -8.78 0.51
C MET A 231 5.43 -9.43 -0.46
N ARG A 232 4.98 -9.80 -1.66
CA ARG A 232 5.85 -10.38 -2.69
C ARG A 232 6.79 -9.31 -3.23
N ILE A 233 8.08 -9.57 -3.15
CA ILE A 233 9.14 -8.64 -3.57
C ILE A 233 9.75 -9.15 -4.87
N TYR A 234 9.83 -8.29 -5.89
CA TYR A 234 10.45 -8.62 -7.17
C TYR A 234 11.61 -7.67 -7.49
N PRO A 235 12.59 -8.11 -8.34
CA PRO A 235 13.78 -7.29 -8.64
C PRO A 235 13.44 -5.98 -9.32
N PRO A 236 14.16 -4.89 -9.02
CA PRO A 236 14.03 -3.60 -9.72
C PRO A 236 14.18 -3.71 -11.25
N LEU A 237 14.95 -4.66 -11.71
CA LEU A 237 15.15 -4.96 -13.14
C LEU A 237 13.82 -5.27 -13.86
N TYR A 238 12.85 -5.91 -13.20
CA TYR A 238 11.53 -6.16 -13.79
C TYR A 238 10.81 -4.84 -14.12
N LEU A 239 10.82 -3.90 -13.19
CA LEU A 239 10.19 -2.59 -13.38
C LEU A 239 10.94 -1.74 -14.43
N GLN A 240 12.27 -1.85 -14.51
CA GLN A 240 13.07 -1.21 -15.57
C GLN A 240 12.71 -1.73 -16.96
N LYS A 241 12.60 -3.05 -17.10
CA LYS A 241 12.16 -3.68 -18.35
C LYS A 241 10.73 -3.28 -18.71
N LEU A 242 9.83 -3.20 -17.71
CA LEU A 242 8.44 -2.81 -17.93
C LEU A 242 8.33 -1.37 -18.42
N ARG A 243 9.11 -0.42 -17.84
CA ARG A 243 9.14 0.97 -18.32
C ARG A 243 9.55 1.04 -19.79
N LYS A 244 10.61 0.32 -20.18
CA LYS A 244 11.07 0.28 -21.58
C LYS A 244 10.00 -0.29 -22.52
N LEU A 245 9.34 -1.36 -22.10
CA LEU A 245 8.29 -1.99 -22.88
C LEU A 245 7.07 -1.06 -23.06
N CYS A 246 6.70 -0.35 -22.00
CA CYS A 246 5.66 0.69 -22.08
C CYS A 246 6.02 1.81 -23.06
N ASP A 247 7.26 2.28 -23.05
CA ASP A 247 7.73 3.32 -23.98
C ASP A 247 7.71 2.83 -25.42
N GLU A 248 8.14 1.59 -25.68
CA GLU A 248 8.17 0.99 -27.01
C GLU A 248 6.77 0.88 -27.64
N TYR A 249 5.78 0.48 -26.83
CA TYR A 249 4.40 0.26 -27.31
C TYR A 249 3.47 1.47 -27.12
N GLY A 250 3.94 2.56 -26.52
CA GLY A 250 3.10 3.73 -26.23
C GLY A 250 1.96 3.40 -25.25
N VAL A 251 2.20 2.48 -24.31
CA VAL A 251 1.32 2.14 -23.19
C VAL A 251 1.76 2.95 -21.97
N LEU A 252 0.83 3.60 -21.28
CA LEU A 252 1.19 4.36 -20.08
C LEU A 252 1.53 3.42 -18.91
N LEU A 253 2.51 3.80 -18.08
CA LEU A 253 2.84 3.11 -16.84
C LEU A 253 2.21 3.86 -15.66
N ILE A 254 1.30 3.22 -14.94
CA ILE A 254 0.75 3.69 -13.68
C ILE A 254 1.46 2.96 -12.54
N ALA A 255 2.15 3.70 -11.68
CA ALA A 255 2.78 3.16 -10.48
C ALA A 255 1.89 3.44 -9.25
N ASP A 256 1.39 2.39 -8.63
CA ASP A 256 0.63 2.47 -7.40
C ASP A 256 1.57 2.44 -6.18
N GLU A 257 1.95 3.62 -5.72
CA GLU A 257 2.82 3.82 -4.54
C GLU A 257 2.02 4.04 -3.24
N ILE A 258 0.74 3.71 -3.24
CA ILE A 258 -0.15 3.90 -2.08
C ILE A 258 0.38 3.17 -0.84
N ALA A 259 0.90 1.95 -1.02
CA ALA A 259 1.44 1.13 0.06
C ALA A 259 2.98 1.19 0.17
N THR A 260 3.68 1.53 -0.92
CA THR A 260 5.13 1.42 -1.06
C THR A 260 5.88 2.73 -0.89
N GLY A 261 5.18 3.86 -1.02
CA GLY A 261 5.75 5.20 -0.94
C GLY A 261 6.19 5.63 0.46
N PHE A 262 6.81 6.80 0.52
CA PHE A 262 7.22 7.48 1.76
C PHE A 262 8.15 6.65 2.65
N GLY A 263 9.14 5.97 2.05
CA GLY A 263 10.18 5.27 2.79
C GLY A 263 9.87 3.83 3.18
N ARG A 264 8.68 3.29 2.91
CA ARG A 264 8.30 1.92 3.28
C ARG A 264 9.27 0.86 2.76
N THR A 265 9.79 1.05 1.55
CA THR A 265 10.75 0.13 0.91
C THR A 265 12.21 0.51 1.13
N GLY A 266 12.50 1.51 1.98
CA GLY A 266 13.86 2.01 2.23
C GLY A 266 14.31 3.13 1.28
N LYS A 267 13.51 3.47 0.27
CA LYS A 267 13.67 4.69 -0.56
C LYS A 267 12.38 5.48 -0.51
N MET A 268 12.43 6.78 -0.83
CA MET A 268 11.26 7.67 -0.76
C MET A 268 10.06 7.08 -1.51
N PHE A 269 10.29 6.57 -2.73
CA PHE A 269 9.32 5.80 -3.51
C PHE A 269 9.95 4.50 -4.02
N ALA A 270 9.14 3.45 -4.17
CA ALA A 270 9.65 2.17 -4.66
C ALA A 270 10.18 2.26 -6.10
N CYS A 271 9.62 3.13 -6.95
CA CYS A 271 10.15 3.44 -8.28
C CYS A 271 11.63 3.89 -8.25
N ASN A 272 12.10 4.50 -7.15
CA ASN A 272 13.50 4.91 -7.00
C ASN A 272 14.48 3.73 -6.96
N HIS A 273 14.04 2.51 -6.60
CA HIS A 273 14.88 1.32 -6.68
C HIS A 273 15.24 0.96 -8.11
N ALA A 274 14.31 1.17 -9.03
CA ALA A 274 14.50 0.92 -10.45
C ALA A 274 15.08 2.11 -11.22
N GLY A 275 15.13 3.30 -10.60
CA GLY A 275 15.57 4.54 -11.25
C GLY A 275 14.67 4.94 -12.42
N ILE A 276 13.37 4.68 -12.34
CA ILE A 276 12.39 5.02 -13.37
C ILE A 276 11.43 6.11 -12.92
N THR A 277 10.83 6.80 -13.90
CA THR A 277 9.66 7.65 -13.71
C THR A 277 8.46 7.01 -14.40
N PRO A 278 7.34 6.74 -13.70
CA PRO A 278 6.10 6.34 -14.34
C PRO A 278 5.42 7.54 -15.03
N ASP A 279 4.45 7.29 -15.90
CA ASP A 279 3.63 8.34 -16.50
C ASP A 279 2.63 8.91 -15.50
N ILE A 280 2.09 8.05 -14.64
CA ILE A 280 1.14 8.39 -13.58
C ILE A 280 1.56 7.65 -12.31
N MET A 281 1.47 8.30 -11.15
CA MET A 281 1.74 7.71 -9.84
C MET A 281 0.58 8.02 -8.91
N THR A 282 0.12 7.03 -8.14
CA THR A 282 -0.85 7.23 -7.06
C THR A 282 -0.19 7.13 -5.70
N ILE A 283 -0.46 8.09 -4.82
CA ILE A 283 0.06 8.14 -3.45
C ILE A 283 -1.06 8.37 -2.43
N SER A 284 -0.99 7.73 -1.27
CA SER A 284 -1.97 7.82 -0.18
C SER A 284 -1.36 7.29 1.14
N LYS A 285 -2.17 6.77 2.06
CA LYS A 285 -1.73 6.13 3.32
C LYS A 285 -0.69 6.94 4.09
N ALA A 286 0.59 6.63 3.88
CA ALA A 286 1.71 7.29 4.53
C ALA A 286 1.81 8.79 4.22
N LEU A 287 1.19 9.26 3.14
CA LEU A 287 1.12 10.69 2.77
C LEU A 287 0.67 11.57 3.95
N THR A 288 -0.34 11.13 4.69
CA THR A 288 -0.83 11.84 5.88
C THR A 288 -0.39 11.19 7.19
N GLY A 289 0.58 10.26 7.14
CA GLY A 289 1.03 9.52 8.33
C GLY A 289 -0.07 8.64 8.96
N GLY A 290 -1.14 8.34 8.23
CA GLY A 290 -2.29 7.58 8.74
C GLY A 290 -3.33 8.38 9.52
N TYR A 291 -3.23 9.71 9.52
CA TYR A 291 -4.15 10.58 10.27
C TYR A 291 -5.46 10.85 9.55
N LEU A 292 -5.39 11.13 8.26
CA LEU A 292 -6.56 11.58 7.48
C LEU A 292 -6.63 10.85 6.13
N PRO A 293 -7.85 10.57 5.64
CA PRO A 293 -8.05 10.07 4.30
C PRO A 293 -7.66 11.15 3.29
N MET A 294 -6.69 10.83 2.43
CA MET A 294 -6.22 11.67 1.34
C MET A 294 -5.41 10.83 0.37
N ALA A 295 -5.53 11.13 -0.92
CA ALA A 295 -4.69 10.59 -1.96
C ALA A 295 -4.41 11.65 -3.02
N ILE A 296 -3.34 11.44 -3.79
CA ILE A 296 -2.97 12.32 -4.90
C ILE A 296 -2.58 11.45 -6.09
N VAL A 297 -3.03 11.84 -7.27
CA VAL A 297 -2.54 11.36 -8.55
C VAL A 297 -1.52 12.35 -9.06
N CYS A 298 -0.28 11.87 -9.25
CA CYS A 298 0.82 12.66 -9.76
C CYS A 298 1.07 12.28 -11.22
N THR A 299 1.23 13.26 -12.09
CA THR A 299 1.48 13.02 -13.52
C THR A 299 2.41 14.06 -14.12
N THR A 300 2.71 13.92 -15.41
CA THR A 300 3.67 14.76 -16.14
C THR A 300 2.99 15.90 -16.90
N ASP A 301 3.78 16.93 -17.27
CA ASP A 301 3.33 17.98 -18.18
C ASP A 301 2.79 17.38 -19.49
N LYS A 302 3.48 16.38 -20.06
CA LYS A 302 3.07 15.69 -21.29
C LYS A 302 1.62 15.19 -21.24
N ILE A 303 1.22 14.59 -20.10
CA ILE A 303 -0.16 14.12 -19.94
C ILE A 303 -1.10 15.29 -19.71
N TYR A 304 -0.74 16.23 -18.83
CA TYR A 304 -1.53 17.41 -18.54
C TYR A 304 -1.84 18.23 -19.80
N ASP A 305 -0.87 18.46 -20.68
CA ASP A 305 -1.02 19.25 -21.90
C ASP A 305 -2.04 18.66 -22.87
N ALA A 306 -2.28 17.36 -22.84
CA ALA A 306 -3.34 16.73 -23.63
C ALA A 306 -4.75 17.17 -23.21
N PHE A 307 -4.92 17.66 -21.97
CA PHE A 307 -6.18 18.16 -21.43
C PHE A 307 -6.27 19.70 -21.47
N TYR A 308 -5.17 20.38 -21.78
CA TYR A 308 -5.08 21.83 -21.79
C TYR A 308 -5.46 22.38 -23.18
N ASP A 309 -6.70 22.87 -23.30
CA ASP A 309 -7.23 23.42 -24.55
C ASP A 309 -8.39 24.40 -24.23
N ASP A 310 -8.90 25.10 -25.25
CA ASP A 310 -10.07 25.94 -25.12
C ASP A 310 -11.31 25.12 -24.70
N TYR A 311 -12.18 25.74 -23.91
CA TYR A 311 -13.38 25.09 -23.33
C TYR A 311 -14.23 24.36 -24.38
N ASN A 312 -14.42 24.95 -25.57
CA ASN A 312 -15.21 24.40 -26.66
C ASN A 312 -14.59 23.14 -27.32
N LYS A 313 -13.36 22.76 -26.97
CA LYS A 313 -12.71 21.53 -27.42
C LYS A 313 -13.09 20.30 -26.60
N GLY A 314 -13.70 20.49 -25.42
CA GLY A 314 -14.22 19.42 -24.59
C GLY A 314 -13.15 18.49 -24.02
N LYS A 315 -11.90 18.98 -23.84
CA LYS A 315 -10.78 18.16 -23.36
C LYS A 315 -10.60 18.16 -21.84
N GLN A 316 -11.39 18.91 -21.12
CA GLN A 316 -11.28 19.00 -19.65
C GLN A 316 -11.48 17.67 -18.96
N PHE A 317 -10.75 17.45 -17.88
CA PHE A 317 -10.93 16.27 -17.03
C PHE A 317 -12.08 16.50 -16.05
N MET A 318 -13.24 15.90 -16.32
CA MET A 318 -14.45 16.05 -15.51
C MET A 318 -14.54 14.96 -14.44
N HIS A 319 -13.75 15.13 -13.38
CA HIS A 319 -13.78 14.31 -12.18
C HIS A 319 -13.45 15.16 -10.96
N SER A 320 -14.24 15.06 -9.91
CA SER A 320 -14.01 15.76 -8.65
C SER A 320 -14.67 15.01 -7.50
N HIS A 321 -14.06 15.14 -6.32
CA HIS A 321 -14.66 14.74 -5.06
C HIS A 321 -14.84 15.96 -4.17
N THR A 322 -15.87 15.95 -3.33
CA THR A 322 -16.20 17.09 -2.47
C THR A 322 -15.03 17.55 -1.60
N TYR A 323 -14.28 16.60 -1.03
CA TYR A 323 -13.17 16.88 -0.12
C TYR A 323 -11.78 16.87 -0.77
N ALA A 324 -11.72 16.82 -2.10
CA ALA A 324 -10.45 16.85 -2.82
C ALA A 324 -9.64 18.10 -2.44
N GLY A 325 -8.34 17.91 -2.11
CA GLY A 325 -7.46 18.99 -1.69
C GLY A 325 -7.81 19.60 -0.32
N ASN A 326 -8.43 18.82 0.59
CA ASN A 326 -8.80 19.30 1.92
C ASN A 326 -7.62 19.98 2.64
N PRO A 327 -7.78 21.22 3.15
CA PRO A 327 -6.69 21.99 3.78
C PRO A 327 -6.04 21.27 4.96
N ILE A 328 -6.83 20.60 5.81
CA ILE A 328 -6.31 19.87 6.97
C ILE A 328 -5.48 18.67 6.50
N GLY A 329 -5.93 17.96 5.46
CA GLY A 329 -5.17 16.87 4.85
C GLY A 329 -3.84 17.34 4.26
N CYS A 330 -3.84 18.48 3.56
CA CYS A 330 -2.64 19.09 2.98
C CYS A 330 -1.65 19.54 4.08
N ALA A 331 -2.12 20.21 5.12
CA ALA A 331 -1.28 20.62 6.26
C ALA A 331 -0.70 19.41 7.01
N THR A 332 -1.48 18.32 7.14
CA THR A 332 -1.03 17.05 7.73
C THR A 332 0.09 16.44 6.89
N ALA A 333 -0.08 16.37 5.58
CA ALA A 333 0.93 15.81 4.66
C ALA A 333 2.23 16.66 4.68
N LEU A 334 2.12 17.99 4.71
CA LEU A 334 3.26 18.86 4.88
C LEU A 334 4.02 18.60 6.19
N ALA A 335 3.30 18.41 7.29
CA ALA A 335 3.92 18.08 8.58
C ALA A 335 4.66 16.72 8.52
N VAL A 336 4.10 15.72 7.84
CA VAL A 336 4.75 14.43 7.62
C VAL A 336 6.04 14.60 6.84
N LEU A 337 6.02 15.27 5.68
CA LEU A 337 7.21 15.51 4.85
C LEU A 337 8.29 16.29 5.62
N LYS A 338 7.89 17.31 6.38
CA LYS A 338 8.80 18.08 7.23
C LYS A 338 9.49 17.21 8.27
N ILE A 339 8.73 16.37 8.99
CA ILE A 339 9.30 15.45 10.01
C ILE A 339 10.25 14.47 9.34
N MET A 340 9.86 13.88 8.21
CA MET A 340 10.71 12.94 7.48
C MET A 340 12.08 13.54 7.13
N LYS A 341 12.09 14.80 6.71
CA LYS A 341 13.31 15.55 6.34
C LYS A 341 14.13 15.94 7.58
N GLU A 342 13.50 16.60 8.57
CA GLU A 342 14.19 17.13 9.75
C GLU A 342 14.75 16.05 10.66
N GLU A 343 14.02 14.94 10.81
CA GLU A 343 14.41 13.82 11.68
C GLU A 343 15.14 12.71 10.92
N LYS A 344 15.50 12.93 9.66
CA LYS A 344 16.23 11.96 8.81
C LYS A 344 15.64 10.55 8.88
N ILE A 345 14.30 10.46 8.74
CA ILE A 345 13.56 9.22 8.97
C ILE A 345 14.02 8.10 8.04
N LEU A 346 14.35 8.40 6.78
CA LEU A 346 14.79 7.38 5.81
C LEU A 346 16.13 6.76 6.21
N GLU A 347 17.08 7.58 6.64
CA GLU A 347 18.40 7.14 7.07
C GLU A 347 18.30 6.24 8.30
N HIS A 348 17.53 6.65 9.31
CA HIS A 348 17.32 5.84 10.51
C HIS A 348 16.53 4.56 10.22
N ALA A 349 15.57 4.60 9.29
CA ALA A 349 14.84 3.41 8.89
C ALA A 349 15.73 2.40 8.15
N ALA A 350 16.71 2.86 7.36
CA ALA A 350 17.65 1.99 6.66
C ALA A 350 18.56 1.21 7.62
N GLU A 351 19.07 1.86 8.68
CA GLU A 351 19.85 1.21 9.73
C GLU A 351 19.03 0.13 10.45
N LYS A 352 17.79 0.45 10.81
CA LYS A 352 16.87 -0.46 11.49
C LYS A 352 16.42 -1.62 10.59
N ALA A 353 16.33 -1.42 9.28
CA ALA A 353 15.91 -2.46 8.35
C ALA A 353 16.87 -3.65 8.36
N THR A 354 18.18 -3.39 8.33
CA THR A 354 19.21 -4.43 8.43
C THR A 354 19.17 -5.13 9.79
N TYR A 355 19.10 -4.36 10.86
CA TYR A 355 18.97 -4.91 12.23
C TYR A 355 17.76 -5.85 12.35
N PHE A 356 16.59 -5.37 11.94
CA PHE A 356 15.34 -6.11 12.06
C PHE A 356 15.33 -7.39 11.24
N HIS A 357 15.82 -7.33 10.00
CA HIS A 357 15.91 -8.52 9.15
C HIS A 357 16.84 -9.58 9.74
N ASN A 358 18.01 -9.19 10.21
CA ASN A 358 18.98 -10.12 10.84
C ASN A 358 18.37 -10.78 12.07
N ALA A 359 17.72 -10.01 12.95
CA ALA A 359 17.06 -10.55 14.14
C ALA A 359 15.92 -11.54 13.81
N LEU A 360 15.17 -11.30 12.73
CA LEU A 360 14.17 -12.24 12.21
C LEU A 360 14.82 -13.50 11.64
N MET A 361 15.91 -13.38 10.90
CA MET A 361 16.67 -14.52 10.37
C MET A 361 17.26 -15.38 11.50
N ASP A 362 17.84 -14.77 12.53
CA ASP A 362 18.39 -15.47 13.70
C ASP A 362 17.28 -16.23 14.45
N THR A 363 16.09 -15.63 14.55
CA THR A 363 14.98 -16.22 15.31
C THR A 363 14.22 -17.29 14.54
N PHE A 364 13.97 -17.07 13.25
CA PHE A 364 13.05 -17.88 12.44
C PHE A 364 13.68 -18.59 11.24
N GLY A 365 14.91 -18.27 10.84
CA GLY A 365 15.53 -18.79 9.63
C GLY A 365 15.65 -20.32 9.59
N ALA A 366 15.85 -20.95 10.76
CA ALA A 366 15.90 -22.41 10.91
C ALA A 366 14.53 -23.05 11.22
N HIS A 367 13.45 -22.27 11.34
CA HIS A 367 12.15 -22.81 11.73
C HIS A 367 11.56 -23.71 10.63
N LYS A 368 11.10 -24.91 10.99
CA LYS A 368 10.61 -25.95 10.03
C LYS A 368 9.43 -25.49 9.17
N ASN A 369 8.58 -24.60 9.70
CA ASN A 369 7.38 -24.11 9.03
C ASN A 369 7.55 -22.72 8.39
N ILE A 370 8.79 -22.19 8.30
CA ILE A 370 9.10 -20.96 7.59
C ILE A 370 9.83 -21.31 6.29
N GLY A 371 9.17 -21.09 5.16
CA GLY A 371 9.70 -21.37 3.83
C GLY A 371 10.62 -20.28 3.30
N GLU A 372 10.28 -19.02 3.56
CA GLU A 372 11.05 -17.83 3.18
C GLU A 372 10.86 -16.71 4.21
N ILE A 373 11.92 -15.95 4.45
CA ILE A 373 11.87 -14.62 5.08
C ILE A 373 12.34 -13.62 4.05
N ARG A 374 11.45 -12.75 3.58
CA ARG A 374 11.74 -11.72 2.59
C ARG A 374 11.63 -10.33 3.20
N HIS A 375 12.47 -9.40 2.76
CA HIS A 375 12.42 -8.03 3.26
C HIS A 375 12.77 -7.00 2.19
N ILE A 376 12.29 -5.79 2.40
CA ILE A 376 12.72 -4.56 1.74
C ILE A 376 12.39 -3.36 2.65
N GLY A 377 13.36 -2.51 2.93
CA GLY A 377 13.19 -1.51 3.99
C GLY A 377 12.77 -2.19 5.30
N LEU A 378 11.82 -1.61 6.01
CA LEU A 378 11.28 -2.21 7.25
C LEU A 378 10.16 -3.23 7.02
N ILE A 379 9.71 -3.42 5.79
CA ILE A 379 8.79 -4.50 5.45
C ILE A 379 9.52 -5.82 5.55
N ASN A 380 9.05 -6.73 6.41
CA ASN A 380 9.52 -8.10 6.51
C ASN A 380 8.31 -9.04 6.46
N ALA A 381 8.44 -10.18 5.77
CA ALA A 381 7.37 -11.16 5.67
C ALA A 381 7.92 -12.59 5.73
N MET A 382 7.19 -13.45 6.42
CA MET A 382 7.51 -14.86 6.62
C MET A 382 6.44 -15.72 5.96
N GLU A 383 6.83 -16.57 5.04
CA GLU A 383 5.94 -17.52 4.36
C GLU A 383 5.78 -18.80 5.21
N LEU A 384 4.55 -19.08 5.63
CA LEU A 384 4.24 -20.30 6.40
C LEU A 384 4.04 -21.50 5.48
N VAL A 385 4.72 -22.61 5.78
CA VAL A 385 4.70 -23.83 4.98
C VAL A 385 4.59 -25.08 5.86
N THR A 386 4.01 -26.13 5.28
CA THR A 386 4.02 -27.48 5.85
C THR A 386 5.28 -28.27 5.44
N ASP A 387 5.81 -27.96 4.24
CA ASP A 387 7.02 -28.56 3.69
C ASP A 387 7.89 -27.45 3.09
N LYS A 388 9.04 -27.19 3.71
CA LYS A 388 9.96 -26.12 3.32
C LYS A 388 10.64 -26.40 1.98
N ASP A 389 11.03 -27.65 1.73
CA ASP A 389 11.78 -28.04 0.53
C ASP A 389 10.87 -28.01 -0.70
N LYS A 390 9.64 -28.48 -0.55
CA LYS A 390 8.63 -28.47 -1.62
C LYS A 390 7.84 -27.17 -1.69
N LYS A 391 8.08 -26.24 -0.77
CA LYS A 391 7.38 -24.92 -0.67
C LYS A 391 5.85 -25.08 -0.60
N ILE A 392 5.37 -26.12 0.10
CA ILE A 392 3.93 -26.41 0.24
C ILE A 392 3.36 -25.56 1.37
N SER A 393 2.39 -24.72 1.07
CA SER A 393 1.66 -23.90 2.05
C SER A 393 0.73 -24.75 2.91
N PHE A 394 0.33 -24.23 4.07
CA PHE A 394 -0.80 -24.79 4.82
C PHE A 394 -2.09 -24.66 4.00
N ASP A 395 -3.02 -25.59 4.23
CA ASP A 395 -4.38 -25.49 3.70
C ASP A 395 -5.04 -24.18 4.17
N GLY A 396 -5.66 -23.47 3.25
CA GLY A 396 -6.30 -22.19 3.52
C GLY A 396 -7.41 -22.27 4.56
N ASP A 397 -8.15 -23.38 4.60
CA ASP A 397 -9.27 -23.62 5.54
C ASP A 397 -8.79 -23.73 6.99
N LEU A 398 -7.52 -24.10 7.23
CA LEU A 398 -6.92 -24.12 8.55
C LEU A 398 -6.69 -22.70 9.12
N ARG A 399 -6.66 -21.67 8.29
CA ARG A 399 -6.48 -20.27 8.67
C ARG A 399 -5.30 -20.08 9.64
N ILE A 400 -4.18 -20.76 9.42
CA ILE A 400 -3.03 -20.80 10.36
C ILE A 400 -2.53 -19.40 10.72
N GLY A 401 -2.42 -18.52 9.73
CA GLY A 401 -2.07 -17.13 10.00
C GLY A 401 -3.05 -16.45 10.97
N TYR A 402 -4.36 -16.67 10.78
CA TYR A 402 -5.39 -16.13 11.67
C TYR A 402 -5.33 -16.72 13.09
N GLU A 403 -5.01 -18.02 13.23
CA GLU A 403 -4.80 -18.63 14.55
C GLU A 403 -3.59 -18.01 15.26
N ILE A 404 -2.49 -17.75 14.52
CA ILE A 404 -1.31 -17.02 15.05
C ILE A 404 -1.70 -15.59 15.46
N TYR A 405 -2.50 -14.89 14.66
CA TYR A 405 -3.01 -13.56 14.99
C TYR A 405 -3.81 -13.54 16.29
N LYS A 406 -4.74 -14.49 16.47
CA LYS A 406 -5.50 -14.60 17.73
C LYS A 406 -4.59 -14.78 18.95
N LYS A 407 -3.54 -15.60 18.82
CA LYS A 407 -2.54 -15.78 19.88
C LYS A 407 -1.72 -14.52 20.10
N ALA A 408 -1.27 -13.86 19.05
CA ALA A 408 -0.53 -12.61 19.14
C ALA A 408 -1.31 -11.52 19.90
N LEU A 409 -2.61 -11.42 19.69
CA LEU A 409 -3.47 -10.51 20.44
C LEU A 409 -3.48 -10.83 21.95
N THR A 410 -3.47 -12.12 22.35
CA THR A 410 -3.40 -12.47 23.77
C THR A 410 -2.06 -12.10 24.43
N HIS A 411 -1.02 -11.88 23.62
CA HIS A 411 0.31 -11.45 24.05
C HIS A 411 0.56 -9.94 23.86
N GLY A 412 -0.46 -9.18 23.42
CA GLY A 412 -0.32 -7.73 23.21
C GLY A 412 0.42 -7.35 21.93
N LEU A 413 0.35 -8.19 20.88
CA LEU A 413 0.93 -7.89 19.57
C LEU A 413 -0.16 -7.83 18.50
N LEU A 414 -0.25 -6.70 17.80
CA LEU A 414 -1.15 -6.54 16.65
C LEU A 414 -0.44 -7.01 15.37
N LEU A 415 -0.78 -8.22 14.91
CA LEU A 415 -0.48 -8.74 13.58
C LEU A 415 -1.74 -8.71 12.71
N ARG A 416 -1.59 -8.78 11.39
CA ARG A 416 -2.69 -9.03 10.45
C ARG A 416 -2.19 -9.86 9.27
N PRO A 417 -2.21 -11.18 9.38
CA PRO A 417 -1.68 -12.08 8.37
C PRO A 417 -2.39 -11.94 7.01
N LEU A 418 -1.66 -12.24 5.95
CA LEU A 418 -2.18 -12.36 4.59
C LEU A 418 -2.20 -13.86 4.23
N GLY A 419 -3.28 -14.54 4.59
CA GLY A 419 -3.37 -16.00 4.47
C GLY A 419 -2.27 -16.69 5.29
N ASN A 420 -1.38 -17.38 4.61
CA ASN A 420 -0.22 -18.06 5.20
C ASN A 420 1.05 -17.19 5.28
N VAL A 421 0.91 -15.87 5.29
CA VAL A 421 2.04 -14.95 5.42
C VAL A 421 1.90 -14.11 6.67
N ILE A 422 2.85 -14.22 7.58
CA ILE A 422 3.02 -13.28 8.70
C ILE A 422 3.94 -12.18 8.25
N TYR A 423 3.54 -10.92 8.42
CA TYR A 423 4.36 -9.80 8.01
C TYR A 423 4.43 -8.71 9.09
N PHE A 424 5.47 -7.92 8.98
CA PHE A 424 5.77 -6.74 9.79
C PHE A 424 5.91 -5.54 8.87
N ASN A 425 5.28 -4.44 9.22
CA ASN A 425 5.34 -3.18 8.50
C ASN A 425 5.23 -2.01 9.50
N PRO A 426 6.21 -1.88 10.43
CA PRO A 426 6.14 -0.94 11.53
C PRO A 426 6.25 0.51 11.09
N PRO A 427 5.94 1.48 11.98
CA PRO A 427 6.32 2.88 11.79
C PRO A 427 7.84 3.01 11.57
N LEU A 428 8.25 3.93 10.68
CA LEU A 428 9.67 4.07 10.31
C LEU A 428 10.56 4.55 11.46
N ASN A 429 9.98 5.22 12.45
CA ASN A 429 10.67 5.70 13.64
C ASN A 429 10.63 4.73 14.83
N ILE A 430 10.16 3.48 14.65
CA ILE A 430 10.09 2.46 15.70
C ILE A 430 11.46 2.26 16.37
N GLU A 431 11.47 1.99 17.67
CA GLU A 431 12.70 1.72 18.41
C GLU A 431 13.10 0.23 18.33
N ASN A 432 14.42 -0.07 18.40
CA ASN A 432 14.91 -1.45 18.33
C ASN A 432 14.31 -2.34 19.42
N LYS A 433 14.14 -1.81 20.65
CA LYS A 433 13.49 -2.57 21.74
C LYS A 433 12.08 -3.05 21.40
N ASP A 434 11.32 -2.26 20.60
CA ASP A 434 9.97 -2.62 20.18
C ASP A 434 10.01 -3.64 19.04
N LEU A 435 11.03 -3.58 18.17
CA LEU A 435 11.29 -4.63 17.16
C LEU A 435 11.63 -5.96 17.86
N ASP A 436 12.51 -5.96 18.85
CA ASP A 436 12.87 -7.15 19.62
C ASP A 436 11.65 -7.74 20.34
N LYS A 437 10.85 -6.88 20.97
CA LYS A 437 9.59 -7.28 21.61
C LYS A 437 8.62 -7.91 20.61
N ALA A 438 8.46 -7.31 19.41
CA ALA A 438 7.59 -7.85 18.36
C ALA A 438 8.05 -9.24 17.90
N ILE A 439 9.36 -9.45 17.70
CA ILE A 439 9.93 -10.74 17.31
C ILE A 439 9.65 -11.79 18.40
N ALA A 440 9.90 -11.46 19.67
CA ALA A 440 9.69 -12.39 20.79
C ALA A 440 8.21 -12.79 20.92
N LEU A 441 7.29 -11.82 20.85
CA LEU A 441 5.86 -12.09 20.94
C LEU A 441 5.32 -12.85 19.70
N ALA A 442 5.82 -12.55 18.50
CA ALA A 442 5.50 -13.31 17.30
C ALA A 442 5.97 -14.76 17.41
N LYS A 443 7.22 -14.97 17.88
CA LYS A 443 7.76 -16.31 18.12
C LYS A 443 6.90 -17.10 19.09
N GLN A 444 6.60 -16.52 20.25
CA GLN A 444 5.75 -17.15 21.27
C GLN A 444 4.39 -17.56 20.65
N SER A 445 3.75 -16.66 19.93
CA SER A 445 2.45 -16.91 19.29
C SER A 445 2.50 -18.02 18.24
N MET A 446 3.59 -18.06 17.45
CA MET A 446 3.80 -19.10 16.43
C MET A 446 4.12 -20.45 17.06
N ASP A 447 4.96 -20.51 18.10
CA ASP A 447 5.30 -21.75 18.81
C ASP A 447 4.05 -22.40 19.46
N GLU A 448 3.06 -21.60 19.88
CA GLU A 448 1.81 -22.09 20.43
C GLU A 448 0.88 -22.73 19.39
N VAL A 449 0.96 -22.29 18.13
CA VAL A 449 0.08 -22.74 17.02
C VAL A 449 0.75 -23.81 16.17
N LEU A 450 2.04 -23.69 15.88
CA LEU A 450 2.79 -24.54 14.95
C LEU A 450 3.53 -25.72 15.66
N LYS A 451 2.89 -26.35 16.62
CA LYS A 451 3.45 -27.45 17.43
C LYS A 451 3.93 -28.66 16.61
#